data_2aa89bcc736785c7e5826c309fff32ed
#
_entry.id   2aa89bcc736785c7e5826c309fff32ed
#
_cell.length_a   1.000
_cell.length_b   1.000
_cell.length_c   1.000
_cell.angle_alpha   90.00
_cell.angle_beta   90.00
_cell.angle_gamma   90.00
#
_symmetry.space_group_name_H-M   'P 1'
#
loop_
_entity.id
_entity.type
_entity.pdbx_description
1 polymer ?
#
loop_
_entity_poly.entity_id
_entity_poly.type
_entity_poly.pdbx_seq_one_letter_code
_entity_poly.pdbx_strand_id
1 'polypeptide(L)'
;EWTLYVDMQRAHETFSGDQYEATLKRVGHFTSLESFFDTFATLRRPSRQEKNSNYHLFKNGVKPMWEDPVNAAGGRWIITLRDRGRTAGSRLVHEALLDRSWMWLVLALIGETLDDNDLVTGAVCSLRGKGDRIAIWTRRKEPIDELNAMGEKLLDVLNLQHEPSVQMEFSFNFG
;
A
#
# COMPACT_ATOMS: atom_id res chain seq x y z
N GLU A 1 -1.20 14.79 -7.40
CA GLU A 1 -0.72 15.08 -6.03
C GLU A 1 -1.00 13.92 -5.09
N TRP A 2 -0.05 13.63 -4.21
CA TRP A 2 -0.08 12.51 -3.30
C TRP A 2 0.34 12.93 -1.89
N THR A 3 -0.26 12.28 -0.88
CA THR A 3 0.14 12.48 0.52
C THR A 3 0.53 11.13 1.14
N LEU A 4 1.65 11.11 1.85
CA LEU A 4 2.16 9.94 2.56
C LEU A 4 1.91 10.10 4.06
N TYR A 5 1.33 9.06 4.65
CA TYR A 5 1.09 8.96 6.08
C TYR A 5 1.80 7.73 6.65
N VAL A 6 2.09 7.78 7.93
CA VAL A 6 2.53 6.62 8.71
C VAL A 6 1.65 6.50 9.94
N ASP A 7 1.30 5.28 10.29
CA ASP A 7 0.68 4.96 11.57
C ASP A 7 1.22 3.64 12.13
N MET A 8 0.94 3.40 13.40
CA MET A 8 1.20 2.14 14.07
C MET A 8 -0.10 1.62 14.66
N GLN A 9 -0.56 0.47 14.17
CA GLN A 9 -1.74 -0.17 14.72
C GLN A 9 -1.37 -0.88 16.02
N ARG A 10 -1.90 -0.38 17.14
CA ARG A 10 -1.74 -1.05 18.43
C ARG A 10 -2.68 -2.26 18.52
N ALA A 11 -2.15 -3.37 19.04
CA ALA A 11 -2.94 -4.56 19.27
C ALA A 11 -4.08 -4.22 20.25
N HIS A 12 -5.31 -4.61 19.91
CA HIS A 12 -6.53 -4.45 20.72
C HIS A 12 -7.18 -3.07 20.78
N GLU A 13 -6.73 -2.08 20.00
CA GLU A 13 -7.46 -0.82 19.88
C GLU A 13 -8.44 -0.87 18.70
N THR A 14 -9.73 -0.73 18.99
CA THR A 14 -10.77 -0.47 18.00
C THR A 14 -11.03 1.03 17.98
N PHE A 15 -10.70 1.69 16.89
CA PHE A 15 -10.93 3.12 16.74
C PHE A 15 -12.21 3.39 15.96
N SER A 16 -12.94 4.44 16.33
CA SER A 16 -13.88 5.09 15.43
C SER A 16 -13.11 5.78 14.29
N GLY A 17 -13.79 6.12 13.19
CA GLY A 17 -13.13 6.78 12.05
C GLY A 17 -12.33 8.02 12.47
N ASP A 18 -12.89 8.90 13.30
CA ASP A 18 -12.22 10.12 13.77
C ASP A 18 -10.99 9.81 14.67
N GLN A 19 -11.09 8.79 15.50
CA GLN A 19 -9.98 8.34 16.35
C GLN A 19 -8.86 7.75 15.52
N TYR A 20 -9.21 6.98 14.48
CA TYR A 20 -8.23 6.42 13.54
C TYR A 20 -7.51 7.53 12.77
N GLU A 21 -8.24 8.51 12.25
CA GLU A 21 -7.64 9.65 11.55
C GLU A 21 -6.60 10.38 12.42
N ALA A 22 -6.86 10.51 13.72
CA ALA A 22 -5.93 11.14 14.66
C ALA A 22 -4.61 10.34 14.85
N THR A 23 -4.59 9.04 14.52
CA THR A 23 -3.37 8.22 14.60
C THR A 23 -2.46 8.38 13.39
N LEU A 24 -2.97 8.90 12.28
CA LEU A 24 -2.25 9.08 11.04
C LEU A 24 -1.28 10.26 11.14
N LYS A 25 0.01 9.96 11.01
CA LYS A 25 1.04 11.00 10.94
C LYS A 25 1.36 11.29 9.48
N ARG A 26 1.08 12.50 9.03
CA ARG A 26 1.49 12.97 7.71
C ARG A 26 3.01 13.15 7.68
N VAL A 27 3.68 12.50 6.76
CA VAL A 27 5.15 12.54 6.60
C VAL A 27 5.59 13.19 5.31
N GLY A 28 4.71 13.38 4.33
CA GLY A 28 5.02 14.06 3.09
C GLY A 28 3.79 14.38 2.26
N HIS A 29 3.90 15.43 1.44
CA HIS A 29 2.94 15.80 0.42
C HIS A 29 3.72 16.11 -0.85
N PHE A 30 3.33 15.49 -1.96
CA PHE A 30 4.09 15.50 -3.19
C PHE A 30 3.28 16.09 -4.33
N THR A 31 3.83 17.13 -4.94
CA THR A 31 3.28 17.78 -6.15
C THR A 31 4.20 17.58 -7.35
N SER A 32 5.43 17.12 -7.11
CA SER A 32 6.43 16.84 -8.14
C SER A 32 7.28 15.62 -7.76
N LEU A 33 8.02 15.07 -8.73
CA LEU A 33 8.96 13.99 -8.49
C LEU A 33 10.10 14.41 -7.56
N GLU A 34 10.58 15.64 -7.67
CA GLU A 34 11.64 16.17 -6.83
C GLU A 34 11.23 16.19 -5.36
N SER A 35 10.04 16.73 -5.05
CA SER A 35 9.50 16.76 -3.69
C SER A 35 9.29 15.36 -3.11
N PHE A 36 8.94 14.39 -3.96
CA PHE A 36 8.86 12.99 -3.58
C PHE A 36 10.23 12.43 -3.19
N PHE A 37 11.24 12.56 -4.05
CA PHE A 37 12.55 12.00 -3.79
C PHE A 37 13.22 12.59 -2.56
N ASP A 38 13.08 13.89 -2.35
CA ASP A 38 13.61 14.57 -1.16
C ASP A 38 13.03 13.99 0.14
N THR A 39 11.73 13.75 0.17
CA THR A 39 11.07 13.16 1.34
C THR A 39 11.38 11.68 1.46
N PHE A 40 11.26 10.93 0.36
CA PHE A 40 11.42 9.47 0.36
C PHE A 40 12.83 9.04 0.78
N ALA A 41 13.85 9.81 0.41
CA ALA A 41 15.24 9.56 0.82
C ALA A 41 15.45 9.65 2.34
N THR A 42 14.61 10.38 3.06
CA THR A 42 14.69 10.54 4.52
C THR A 42 13.89 9.49 5.29
N LEU A 43 13.01 8.74 4.62
CA LEU A 43 12.12 7.78 5.26
C LEU A 43 12.83 6.44 5.51
N ARG A 44 12.43 5.79 6.59
CA ARG A 44 12.82 4.40 6.82
C ARG A 44 12.17 3.50 5.79
N ARG A 45 12.91 2.52 5.30
CA ARG A 45 12.37 1.46 4.45
C ARG A 45 11.30 0.67 5.23
N PRO A 46 10.28 0.13 4.55
CA PRO A 46 9.25 -0.69 5.21
C PRO A 46 9.83 -1.78 6.11
N SER A 47 10.82 -2.53 5.63
CA SER A 47 11.46 -3.61 6.40
C SER A 47 12.13 -3.15 7.71
N ARG A 48 12.40 -1.86 7.86
CA ARG A 48 13.01 -1.24 9.05
C ARG A 48 12.02 -0.54 9.96
N GLN A 49 10.73 -0.56 9.61
CA GLN A 49 9.67 -0.07 10.47
C GLN A 49 9.36 -1.04 11.60
N GLU A 50 8.72 -0.53 12.65
CA GLU A 50 8.24 -1.37 13.73
C GLU A 50 7.11 -2.29 13.26
N LYS A 51 6.94 -3.42 13.93
CA LYS A 51 5.81 -4.32 13.67
C LYS A 51 4.49 -3.59 13.87
N ASN A 52 3.51 -3.93 13.05
CA ASN A 52 2.17 -3.32 13.01
C ASN A 52 2.16 -1.86 12.50
N SER A 53 3.25 -1.40 11.91
CA SER A 53 3.30 -0.11 11.22
C SER A 53 2.67 -0.20 9.84
N ASN A 54 2.17 0.93 9.36
CA ASN A 54 1.65 1.09 8.00
C ASN A 54 2.22 2.36 7.37
N TYR A 55 2.55 2.27 6.08
CA TYR A 55 2.68 3.41 5.19
C TYR A 55 1.42 3.52 4.33
N HIS A 56 0.87 4.71 4.20
CA HIS A 56 -0.29 5.01 3.35
C HIS A 56 0.07 6.11 2.37
N LEU A 57 0.01 5.83 1.08
CA LEU A 57 0.16 6.83 0.02
C LEU A 57 -1.18 7.01 -0.67
N PHE A 58 -1.83 8.16 -0.49
CA PHE A 58 -3.15 8.44 -1.06
C PHE A 58 -3.15 9.71 -1.91
N LYS A 59 -4.03 9.74 -2.91
CA LYS A 59 -4.28 10.94 -3.71
C LYS A 59 -4.71 12.09 -2.82
N ASN A 60 -4.33 13.30 -3.21
CA ASN A 60 -4.66 14.49 -2.45
C ASN A 60 -6.18 14.60 -2.21
N GLY A 61 -6.56 14.89 -0.98
CA GLY A 61 -7.96 15.00 -0.57
C GLY A 61 -8.66 13.67 -0.25
N VAL A 62 -8.00 12.52 -0.46
CA VAL A 62 -8.53 11.19 -0.09
C VAL A 62 -7.88 10.73 1.20
N LYS A 63 -8.71 10.43 2.21
CA LYS A 63 -8.22 9.90 3.48
C LYS A 63 -7.93 8.39 3.35
N PRO A 64 -6.88 7.87 3.99
CA PRO A 64 -6.52 6.46 3.94
C PRO A 64 -7.42 5.60 4.85
N MET A 65 -8.72 5.66 4.63
CA MET A 65 -9.74 4.97 5.40
C MET A 65 -10.95 4.62 4.52
N TRP A 66 -11.63 3.54 4.86
CA TRP A 66 -12.77 3.06 4.07
C TRP A 66 -14.01 3.95 4.21
N GLU A 67 -14.11 4.75 5.28
CA GLU A 67 -15.17 5.73 5.51
C GLU A 67 -15.08 6.95 4.58
N ASP A 68 -13.92 7.18 3.95
CA ASP A 68 -13.82 8.23 2.94
C ASP A 68 -14.77 7.93 1.77
N PRO A 69 -15.61 8.89 1.37
CA PRO A 69 -16.60 8.68 0.28
C PRO A 69 -15.98 8.17 -1.03
N VAL A 70 -14.73 8.54 -1.31
CA VAL A 70 -14.01 8.09 -2.52
C VAL A 70 -13.66 6.62 -2.45
N ASN A 71 -13.41 6.09 -1.25
CA ASN A 71 -13.03 4.70 -1.02
C ASN A 71 -14.22 3.77 -0.74
N ALA A 72 -15.32 4.32 -0.22
CA ALA A 72 -16.42 3.53 0.33
C ALA A 72 -17.05 2.55 -0.69
N ALA A 73 -17.18 2.97 -1.95
CA ALA A 73 -17.76 2.15 -3.02
C ALA A 73 -16.76 1.20 -3.69
N GLY A 74 -15.49 1.23 -3.28
CA GLY A 74 -14.39 0.49 -3.90
C GLY A 74 -14.00 -0.77 -3.16
N GLY A 75 -12.75 -1.14 -3.37
CA GLY A 75 -12.12 -2.30 -2.75
C GLY A 75 -10.60 -2.17 -2.73
N ARG A 76 -9.94 -3.28 -2.49
CA ARG A 76 -8.49 -3.35 -2.41
C ARG A 76 -7.96 -4.62 -3.06
N TRP A 77 -6.96 -4.49 -3.91
CA TRP A 77 -6.07 -5.59 -4.25
C TRP A 77 -5.00 -5.71 -3.16
N ILE A 78 -4.94 -6.87 -2.51
CA ILE A 78 -4.02 -7.13 -1.40
C ILE A 78 -3.03 -8.19 -1.82
N ILE A 79 -1.76 -7.84 -1.81
CA ILE A 79 -0.64 -8.75 -2.00
C ILE A 79 -0.07 -9.08 -0.63
N THR A 80 -0.04 -10.36 -0.28
CA THR A 80 0.55 -10.84 0.97
C THR A 80 1.85 -11.58 0.68
N LEU A 81 2.94 -11.10 1.29
CA LEU A 81 4.26 -11.73 1.28
C LEU A 81 4.37 -12.65 2.51
N ARG A 82 4.18 -13.95 2.33
CA ARG A 82 3.97 -14.89 3.47
C ARG A 82 5.25 -15.40 4.10
N ASP A 83 6.28 -15.63 3.30
CA ASP A 83 7.52 -16.24 3.80
C ASP A 83 8.52 -15.17 4.26
N ARG A 84 8.60 -14.98 5.56
CA ARG A 84 9.64 -14.12 6.15
C ARG A 84 11.00 -14.81 6.29
N GLY A 85 11.09 -16.09 5.89
CA GLY A 85 12.28 -16.88 6.02
C GLY A 85 12.63 -17.28 7.46
N ARG A 86 13.10 -18.51 7.61
CA ARG A 86 13.54 -19.08 8.91
C ARG A 86 15.01 -18.80 9.18
N THR A 87 15.78 -18.57 8.13
CA THR A 87 17.23 -18.26 8.22
C THR A 87 17.46 -16.76 8.06
N ALA A 88 18.62 -16.28 8.49
CA ALA A 88 19.03 -14.89 8.29
C ALA A 88 19.06 -14.51 6.79
N GLY A 89 19.53 -15.42 5.92
CA GLY A 89 19.58 -15.19 4.48
C GLY A 89 18.19 -15.07 3.84
N SER A 90 17.27 -15.97 4.18
CA SER A 90 15.90 -15.92 3.65
C SER A 90 15.13 -14.70 4.18
N ARG A 91 15.41 -14.24 5.38
CA ARG A 91 14.88 -12.99 5.92
C ARG A 91 15.33 -11.77 5.12
N LEU A 92 16.62 -11.69 4.80
CA LEU A 92 17.14 -10.60 3.97
C LEU A 92 16.50 -10.56 2.57
N VAL A 93 16.25 -11.73 1.97
CA VAL A 93 15.55 -11.82 0.68
C VAL A 93 14.12 -11.28 0.81
N HIS A 94 13.39 -11.66 1.87
CA HIS A 94 12.04 -11.16 2.12
C HIS A 94 12.02 -9.63 2.33
N GLU A 95 12.93 -9.10 3.17
CA GLU A 95 13.05 -7.66 3.43
C GLU A 95 13.35 -6.89 2.14
N ALA A 96 14.25 -7.39 1.31
CA ALA A 96 14.58 -6.78 0.03
C ALA A 96 13.39 -6.80 -0.94
N LEU A 97 12.63 -7.90 -0.97
CA LEU A 97 11.42 -8.02 -1.79
C LEU A 97 10.34 -7.02 -1.36
N LEU A 98 10.08 -6.90 -0.06
CA LEU A 98 9.12 -5.95 0.49
C LEU A 98 9.51 -4.50 0.15
N ASP A 99 10.75 -4.11 0.42
CA ASP A 99 11.24 -2.76 0.20
C ASP A 99 11.21 -2.38 -1.28
N ARG A 100 11.64 -3.30 -2.16
CA ARG A 100 11.60 -3.11 -3.61
C ARG A 100 10.15 -2.96 -4.10
N SER A 101 9.26 -3.85 -3.67
CA SER A 101 7.86 -3.85 -4.11
C SER A 101 7.16 -2.56 -3.71
N TRP A 102 7.35 -2.09 -2.48
CA TRP A 102 6.79 -0.83 -2.04
C TRP A 102 7.33 0.36 -2.85
N MET A 103 8.64 0.43 -3.03
CA MET A 103 9.27 1.50 -3.81
C MET A 103 8.78 1.53 -5.26
N TRP A 104 8.71 0.39 -5.93
CA TRP A 104 8.23 0.32 -7.31
C TRP A 104 6.76 0.68 -7.43
N LEU A 105 5.91 0.27 -6.47
CA LEU A 105 4.51 0.67 -6.44
C LEU A 105 4.37 2.18 -6.29
N VAL A 106 5.07 2.78 -5.34
CA VAL A 106 5.01 4.22 -5.10
C VAL A 106 5.49 5.00 -6.33
N LEU A 107 6.58 4.58 -6.97
CA LEU A 107 7.07 5.19 -8.21
C LEU A 107 6.07 5.05 -9.36
N ALA A 108 5.43 3.89 -9.51
CA ALA A 108 4.44 3.66 -10.54
C ALA A 108 3.17 4.51 -10.34
N LEU A 109 2.76 4.75 -9.10
CA LEU A 109 1.61 5.61 -8.79
C LEU A 109 1.91 7.09 -9.01
N ILE A 110 3.04 7.57 -8.50
CA ILE A 110 3.44 8.98 -8.66
C ILE A 110 3.79 9.30 -10.12
N GLY A 111 4.42 8.37 -10.82
CA GLY A 111 4.73 8.47 -12.24
C GLY A 111 3.55 8.19 -13.17
N GLU A 112 2.37 7.87 -12.63
CA GLU A 112 1.14 7.61 -13.39
C GLU A 112 1.29 6.49 -14.45
N THR A 113 2.11 5.48 -14.15
CA THR A 113 2.36 4.35 -15.06
C THR A 113 1.52 3.11 -14.76
N LEU A 114 0.90 3.05 -13.59
CA LEU A 114 0.06 1.92 -13.18
C LEU A 114 -1.41 2.12 -13.56
N ASP A 115 -1.95 3.31 -13.40
CA ASP A 115 -3.38 3.60 -13.45
C ASP A 115 -3.72 4.63 -14.52
N ASP A 116 -4.24 4.15 -15.65
CA ASP A 116 -4.63 5.00 -16.79
C ASP A 116 -6.08 5.53 -16.66
N ASN A 117 -6.90 4.94 -15.77
CA ASN A 117 -8.34 5.18 -15.68
C ASN A 117 -8.79 5.86 -14.37
N ASP A 118 -7.88 6.43 -13.62
CA ASP A 118 -8.17 7.03 -12.30
C ASP A 118 -8.92 6.07 -11.35
N LEU A 119 -8.55 4.79 -11.39
CA LEU A 119 -9.16 3.74 -10.58
C LEU A 119 -8.55 3.69 -9.18
N VAL A 120 -7.25 3.88 -9.05
CA VAL A 120 -6.52 3.78 -7.79
C VAL A 120 -6.66 5.06 -6.98
N THR A 121 -7.07 4.95 -5.72
CA THR A 121 -7.16 6.07 -4.77
C THR A 121 -5.94 6.15 -3.86
N GLY A 122 -5.27 5.03 -3.62
CA GLY A 122 -4.10 4.98 -2.77
C GLY A 122 -3.47 3.60 -2.68
N ALA A 123 -2.38 3.54 -1.93
CA ALA A 123 -1.66 2.31 -1.64
C ALA A 123 -1.25 2.25 -0.17
N VAL A 124 -1.15 1.04 0.36
CA VAL A 124 -0.77 0.79 1.75
C VAL A 124 0.28 -0.32 1.81
N CYS A 125 1.33 -0.09 2.59
CA CYS A 125 2.27 -1.12 2.99
C CYS A 125 2.11 -1.38 4.49
N SER A 126 1.80 -2.62 4.85
CA SER A 126 1.50 -3.02 6.22
C SER A 126 2.43 -4.12 6.70
N LEU A 127 3.13 -3.88 7.81
CA LEU A 127 3.98 -4.89 8.44
C LEU A 127 3.17 -5.69 9.46
N ARG A 128 3.09 -7.01 9.25
CA ARG A 128 2.29 -7.92 10.10
C ARG A 128 3.06 -9.17 10.48
N GLY A 129 2.70 -9.72 11.64
CA GLY A 129 3.36 -10.94 12.17
C GLY A 129 3.22 -12.18 11.27
N LYS A 130 2.10 -12.31 10.58
CA LYS A 130 1.77 -13.47 9.72
C LYS A 130 2.08 -13.27 8.23
N GLY A 131 2.68 -12.15 7.85
CA GLY A 131 2.99 -11.81 6.48
C GLY A 131 2.78 -10.32 6.22
N ASP A 132 3.74 -9.71 5.56
CA ASP A 132 3.66 -8.30 5.19
C ASP A 132 2.74 -8.13 3.99
N ARG A 133 2.05 -6.99 3.90
CA ARG A 133 1.05 -6.73 2.88
C ARG A 133 1.35 -5.46 2.14
N ILE A 134 1.11 -5.51 0.83
CA ILE A 134 1.06 -4.34 -0.04
C ILE A 134 -0.32 -4.35 -0.68
N ALA A 135 -1.03 -3.22 -0.63
CA ALA A 135 -2.36 -3.11 -1.18
C ALA A 135 -2.51 -1.84 -2.00
N ILE A 136 -3.29 -1.91 -3.07
CA ILE A 136 -3.84 -0.74 -3.76
C ILE A 136 -5.34 -0.64 -3.47
N TRP A 137 -5.79 0.57 -3.24
CA TRP A 137 -7.19 0.88 -3.01
C TRP A 137 -7.82 1.43 -4.28
N THR A 138 -9.05 0.99 -4.57
CA THR A 138 -9.78 1.39 -5.76
C THR A 138 -11.03 2.20 -5.39
N ARG A 139 -11.38 3.17 -6.24
CA ARG A 139 -12.58 3.98 -6.02
C ARG A 139 -13.89 3.27 -6.35
N ARG A 140 -13.83 2.18 -7.12
CA ARG A 140 -14.97 1.35 -7.51
C ARG A 140 -14.62 -0.12 -7.52
N LYS A 141 -15.62 -0.96 -7.49
CA LYS A 141 -15.51 -2.43 -7.52
C LYS A 141 -16.03 -3.06 -8.81
N GLU A 142 -16.36 -2.24 -9.78
CA GLU A 142 -16.87 -2.62 -11.10
C GLU A 142 -16.32 -1.66 -12.16
N PRO A 143 -16.19 -2.09 -13.43
CA PRO A 143 -16.39 -3.45 -13.90
C PRO A 143 -15.27 -4.42 -13.50
N ILE A 144 -15.62 -5.68 -13.34
CA ILE A 144 -14.68 -6.73 -12.86
C ILE A 144 -13.48 -6.90 -13.78
N ASP A 145 -13.67 -6.81 -15.08
CA ASP A 145 -12.60 -6.97 -16.06
C ASP A 145 -11.53 -5.89 -15.89
N GLU A 146 -11.93 -4.66 -15.60
CA GLU A 146 -11.00 -3.55 -15.33
C GLU A 146 -10.22 -3.76 -14.04
N LEU A 147 -10.90 -4.26 -12.99
CA LEU A 147 -10.25 -4.58 -11.72
C LEU A 147 -9.25 -5.72 -11.87
N ASN A 148 -9.60 -6.76 -12.61
CA ASN A 148 -8.70 -7.88 -12.88
C ASN A 148 -7.49 -7.45 -13.68
N ALA A 149 -7.69 -6.64 -14.73
CA ALA A 149 -6.59 -6.07 -15.52
C ALA A 149 -5.65 -5.22 -14.65
N MET A 150 -6.19 -4.45 -13.70
CA MET A 150 -5.40 -3.70 -12.73
C MET A 150 -4.59 -4.64 -11.81
N GLY A 151 -5.18 -5.72 -11.32
CA GLY A 151 -4.49 -6.71 -10.50
C GLY A 151 -3.32 -7.38 -11.24
N GLU A 152 -3.53 -7.77 -12.50
CA GLU A 152 -2.48 -8.33 -13.36
C GLU A 152 -1.36 -7.32 -13.60
N LYS A 153 -1.70 -6.09 -13.96
CA LYS A 153 -0.74 -5.00 -14.17
C LYS A 153 0.06 -4.70 -12.91
N LEU A 154 -0.58 -4.76 -11.74
CA LEU A 154 0.08 -4.59 -10.44
C LEU A 154 1.16 -5.66 -10.22
N LEU A 155 0.84 -6.94 -10.42
CA LEU A 155 1.82 -8.02 -10.31
C LEU A 155 2.97 -7.87 -11.30
N ASP A 156 2.67 -7.44 -12.53
CA ASP A 156 3.66 -7.22 -13.57
C ASP A 156 4.63 -6.08 -13.19
N VAL A 157 4.11 -4.93 -12.81
CA VAL A 157 4.91 -3.77 -12.36
C VAL A 157 5.81 -4.11 -11.19
N LEU A 158 5.35 -4.94 -10.25
CA LEU A 158 6.12 -5.37 -9.08
C LEU A 158 7.01 -6.59 -9.35
N ASN A 159 6.90 -7.18 -10.55
CA ASN A 159 7.60 -8.42 -10.92
C ASN A 159 7.38 -9.55 -9.92
N LEU A 160 6.11 -9.80 -9.59
CA LEU A 160 5.69 -10.78 -8.59
C LEU A 160 4.90 -11.96 -9.17
N GLN A 161 4.71 -12.06 -10.50
CA GLN A 161 3.87 -13.08 -11.14
C GLN A 161 4.32 -14.50 -10.84
N HIS A 162 5.61 -14.71 -10.62
CA HIS A 162 6.22 -16.03 -10.41
C HIS A 162 6.82 -16.20 -9.02
N GLU A 163 6.52 -15.29 -8.11
CA GLU A 163 7.03 -15.34 -6.73
C GLU A 163 6.16 -16.29 -5.89
N PRO A 164 6.70 -17.44 -5.44
CA PRO A 164 5.88 -18.48 -4.77
C PRO A 164 5.40 -18.08 -3.38
N SER A 165 6.04 -17.10 -2.74
CA SER A 165 5.65 -16.57 -1.43
C SER A 165 4.52 -15.55 -1.47
N VAL A 166 4.07 -15.18 -2.68
CA VAL A 166 3.07 -14.13 -2.89
C VAL A 166 1.68 -14.73 -3.06
N GLN A 167 0.73 -14.17 -2.35
CA GLN A 167 -0.70 -14.35 -2.60
C GLN A 167 -1.35 -13.01 -2.87
N MET A 168 -2.30 -12.99 -3.83
CA MET A 168 -3.09 -11.81 -4.14
C MET A 168 -4.58 -12.11 -4.07
N GLU A 169 -5.32 -11.21 -3.44
CA GLU A 169 -6.78 -11.28 -3.34
C GLU A 169 -7.41 -9.89 -3.45
N PHE A 170 -8.65 -9.84 -3.94
CA PHE A 170 -9.45 -8.62 -3.91
C PHE A 170 -10.44 -8.65 -2.75
N SER A 171 -10.48 -7.58 -1.98
CA SER A 171 -11.39 -7.40 -0.85
C SER A 171 -12.22 -6.13 -1.05
N PHE A 172 -13.52 -6.21 -0.83
CA PHE A 172 -14.39 -5.04 -0.84
C PHE A 172 -14.15 -4.16 0.39
N ASN A 173 -14.27 -2.85 0.20
CA ASN A 173 -14.43 -1.95 1.31
C ASN A 173 -15.87 -2.03 1.79
N PHE A 174 -16.07 -2.19 3.09
CA PHE A 174 -17.39 -2.22 3.66
C PHE A 174 -17.76 -0.80 4.09
N GLY A 175 -18.77 -0.29 3.44
CA GLY A 175 -19.53 0.86 3.93
C GLY A 175 -20.78 0.36 4.61
#